data_5b615a7db3625896ccde59d753817db5
#
_entry.id   5b615a7db3625896ccde59d753817db5
#
_cell.length_a   1.000
_cell.length_b   1.000
_cell.length_c   1.000
_cell.angle_alpha   90.00
_cell.angle_beta   90.00
_cell.angle_gamma   90.00
#
_symmetry.space_group_name_H-M   'P 1'
#
loop_
_entity.id
_entity.type
_entity.pdbx_description
1 polymer ?
#
loop_
_entity_poly.entity_id
_entity_poly.type
_entity_poly.pdbx_seq_one_letter_code
_entity_poly.pdbx_strand_id
1 'polypeptide(L)'
;VTRVALDNGFASSAAFNKLFQEANGMPPSVYRREKCAGPQTRQVQQQEDAAVRRRLMEHFQLERRQEIGSASERRRIAASTAQAAPYKPLWNRMMNLGAAKLLLQSDVLDILAMSKRELGFEYVRIWSLFSPELRMVRHETDLPYNFGVLDTVIDSLLQLGLRPFLELGELPDRILTGTSTAIRPSQNVTQFRCYDEFLALLEGMIAHLVSHYGMHEVEQWIFELWDDHRVEVYADKRPYQILYRDVERILHNHAPGALLGGAGNRMGWHRQNTDTSIRRWIDEGIYPAFISYNYYPYATINISSEEYTKLKTDDNDFLQTLTELRRTMVELGFPPRKLFITDWNSTVSQRNPLNDSCWKGCYILKNCFAVMDQLDLLAYSQLSDIPGDYSDVPGILGGMAGLISRDGIRKPAYYAFAFLNKLQPLLLSRSENAFVTWDGGSRYSMIVHNYKARSYLYYYKRQDSLSLDELYQYFENMDNLRLDVELTGLENGVYVLRRSRMSRKYGSVLDEWQQMECFTSLRREDIRYLQDICTPHVTIATYQVTDGKLVLPNDLQPLEMVLLELTKEE
;
A
#
# COMPACT_ATOMS: atom_id res chain seq x y z
N VAL A 1 -29.51 -32.84 12.43
CA VAL A 1 -30.35 -31.88 13.18
C VAL A 1 -30.21 -32.14 14.68
N THR A 2 -30.42 -33.39 15.17
CA THR A 2 -30.38 -33.74 16.59
C THR A 2 -29.04 -33.39 17.24
N ARG A 3 -27.90 -33.70 16.60
CA ARG A 3 -26.57 -33.37 17.11
C ARG A 3 -26.36 -31.85 17.18
N VAL A 4 -26.78 -31.11 16.14
CA VAL A 4 -26.67 -29.64 16.12
C VAL A 4 -27.53 -29.02 17.24
N ALA A 5 -28.71 -29.56 17.51
CA ALA A 5 -29.55 -29.10 18.61
C ALA A 5 -28.87 -29.28 19.97
N LEU A 6 -28.33 -30.46 20.24
CA LEU A 6 -27.67 -30.77 21.49
C LEU A 6 -26.38 -29.98 21.69
N ASP A 7 -25.55 -29.87 20.64
CA ASP A 7 -24.28 -29.11 20.67
C ASP A 7 -24.50 -27.60 20.91
N ASN A 8 -25.69 -27.08 20.62
CA ASN A 8 -26.09 -25.68 20.86
C ASN A 8 -27.02 -25.51 22.09
N GLY A 9 -27.05 -26.48 22.99
CA GLY A 9 -27.70 -26.36 24.31
C GLY A 9 -29.22 -26.51 24.32
N PHE A 10 -29.82 -27.01 23.26
CA PHE A 10 -31.26 -27.27 23.22
C PHE A 10 -31.61 -28.56 23.96
N ALA A 11 -32.62 -28.53 24.81
CA ALA A 11 -33.06 -29.67 25.60
C ALA A 11 -33.55 -30.86 24.76
N SER A 12 -33.97 -30.61 23.48
CA SER A 12 -34.39 -31.65 22.53
C SER A 12 -34.34 -31.13 21.10
N SER A 13 -34.27 -32.04 20.13
CA SER A 13 -34.40 -31.70 18.72
C SER A 13 -35.79 -31.14 18.35
N ALA A 14 -36.83 -31.46 19.11
CA ALA A 14 -38.17 -30.90 18.92
C ALA A 14 -38.21 -29.41 19.31
N ALA A 15 -37.60 -29.02 20.43
CA ALA A 15 -37.49 -27.62 20.86
C ALA A 15 -36.67 -26.81 19.84
N PHE A 16 -35.55 -27.36 19.35
CA PHE A 16 -34.78 -26.75 18.28
C PHE A 16 -35.59 -26.57 16.99
N ASN A 17 -36.27 -27.60 16.52
CA ASN A 17 -37.07 -27.55 15.29
C ASN A 17 -38.17 -26.47 15.36
N LYS A 18 -38.84 -26.34 16.51
CA LYS A 18 -39.89 -25.33 16.72
C LYS A 18 -39.31 -23.90 16.64
N LEU A 19 -38.27 -23.60 17.40
CA LEU A 19 -37.64 -22.29 17.41
C LEU A 19 -36.98 -21.95 16.08
N PHE A 20 -36.37 -22.95 15.43
CA PHE A 20 -35.78 -22.75 14.11
C PHE A 20 -36.84 -22.43 13.05
N GLN A 21 -37.99 -23.09 13.11
CA GLN A 21 -39.12 -22.85 12.18
C GLN A 21 -39.76 -21.48 12.44
N GLU A 22 -39.87 -21.06 13.70
CA GLU A 22 -40.35 -19.72 14.04
C GLU A 22 -39.39 -18.62 13.54
N ALA A 23 -38.09 -18.84 13.65
CA ALA A 23 -37.07 -17.87 13.22
C ALA A 23 -36.85 -17.80 11.71
N ASN A 24 -36.99 -18.93 11.00
CA ASN A 24 -36.64 -19.03 9.57
C ASN A 24 -37.84 -19.34 8.64
N GLY A 25 -39.06 -19.43 9.18
CA GLY A 25 -40.28 -19.70 8.42
C GLY A 25 -40.42 -21.15 7.89
N MET A 26 -39.41 -21.99 8.13
CA MET A 26 -39.39 -23.37 7.64
C MET A 26 -38.59 -24.31 8.56
N PRO A 27 -38.88 -25.61 8.58
CA PRO A 27 -38.14 -26.60 9.38
C PRO A 27 -36.66 -26.71 8.96
N PRO A 28 -35.74 -27.08 9.87
CA PRO A 28 -34.30 -27.20 9.58
C PRO A 28 -33.97 -28.19 8.44
N SER A 29 -34.79 -29.23 8.25
CA SER A 29 -34.62 -30.23 7.17
C SER A 29 -34.96 -29.64 5.80
N VAL A 30 -35.98 -28.80 5.72
CA VAL A 30 -36.38 -28.08 4.49
C VAL A 30 -35.37 -26.98 4.20
N TYR A 31 -34.99 -26.19 5.21
CA TYR A 31 -33.96 -25.16 5.11
C TYR A 31 -32.62 -25.73 4.60
N ARG A 32 -32.19 -26.89 5.13
CA ARG A 32 -30.98 -27.56 4.66
C ARG A 32 -31.12 -28.02 3.20
N ARG A 33 -32.29 -28.50 2.77
CA ARG A 33 -32.53 -28.91 1.40
C ARG A 33 -32.58 -27.75 0.42
N GLU A 34 -33.12 -26.61 0.84
CA GLU A 34 -33.24 -25.41 0.00
C GLU A 34 -31.97 -24.54 -0.01
N LYS A 35 -31.35 -24.35 1.15
CA LYS A 35 -30.13 -23.55 1.28
C LYS A 35 -28.83 -24.32 1.08
N CYS A 36 -28.83 -25.61 1.37
CA CYS A 36 -27.78 -26.55 1.01
C CYS A 36 -28.25 -27.39 -0.16
N ALA A 37 -28.66 -26.78 -1.26
CA ALA A 37 -28.81 -27.46 -2.55
C ALA A 37 -27.53 -28.26 -2.77
N GLY A 38 -27.68 -29.57 -2.91
CA GLY A 38 -26.62 -30.54 -2.70
C GLY A 38 -25.37 -30.34 -3.56
N PRO A 39 -24.34 -31.16 -3.33
CA PRO A 39 -23.07 -31.10 -4.06
C PRO A 39 -23.24 -31.12 -5.59
N GLN A 40 -24.30 -31.71 -6.08
CA GLN A 40 -24.63 -31.76 -7.50
C GLN A 40 -25.02 -30.40 -8.09
N THR A 41 -25.80 -29.58 -7.40
CA THR A 41 -26.21 -28.26 -7.92
C THR A 41 -25.02 -27.27 -7.85
N ARG A 42 -24.15 -27.39 -6.84
CA ARG A 42 -22.88 -26.63 -6.79
C ARG A 42 -21.90 -27.12 -7.87
N GLN A 43 -21.82 -28.42 -8.14
CA GLN A 43 -20.98 -28.95 -9.22
C GLN A 43 -21.48 -28.54 -10.60
N VAL A 44 -22.81 -28.55 -10.86
CA VAL A 44 -23.39 -28.09 -12.12
C VAL A 44 -23.15 -26.58 -12.30
N GLN A 45 -23.38 -25.78 -11.28
CA GLN A 45 -23.13 -24.35 -11.32
C GLN A 45 -21.63 -24.01 -11.46
N GLN A 46 -20.74 -24.76 -10.78
CA GLN A 46 -19.29 -24.65 -10.98
C GLN A 46 -18.82 -25.11 -12.36
N GLN A 47 -19.49 -26.12 -12.94
CA GLN A 47 -19.19 -26.58 -14.31
C GLN A 47 -19.71 -25.60 -15.36
N GLU A 48 -20.89 -25.00 -15.15
CA GLU A 48 -21.43 -23.95 -16.03
C GLU A 48 -20.58 -22.69 -15.95
N ASP A 49 -20.19 -22.25 -14.75
CA ASP A 49 -19.26 -21.14 -14.55
C ASP A 49 -17.90 -21.43 -15.18
N ALA A 50 -17.40 -22.67 -15.08
CA ALA A 50 -16.15 -23.08 -15.73
C ALA A 50 -16.26 -23.12 -17.26
N ALA A 51 -17.40 -23.52 -17.79
CA ALA A 51 -17.67 -23.53 -19.24
C ALA A 51 -17.80 -22.11 -19.80
N VAL A 52 -18.51 -21.22 -19.09
CA VAL A 52 -18.61 -19.79 -19.43
C VAL A 52 -17.23 -19.12 -19.36
N ARG A 53 -16.46 -19.40 -18.32
CA ARG A 53 -15.09 -18.90 -18.17
C ARG A 53 -14.19 -19.38 -19.30
N ARG A 54 -14.30 -20.65 -19.70
CA ARG A 54 -13.53 -21.21 -20.81
C ARG A 54 -13.86 -20.53 -22.13
N ARG A 55 -15.14 -20.32 -22.42
CA ARG A 55 -15.60 -19.61 -23.64
C ARG A 55 -15.15 -18.15 -23.66
N LEU A 56 -15.21 -17.47 -22.54
CA LEU A 56 -14.66 -16.12 -22.39
C LEU A 56 -13.15 -16.11 -22.61
N MET A 57 -12.41 -17.07 -22.03
CA MET A 57 -10.98 -17.22 -22.26
C MET A 57 -10.64 -17.50 -23.72
N GLU A 58 -11.39 -18.37 -24.38
CA GLU A 58 -11.22 -18.67 -25.81
C GLU A 58 -11.50 -17.43 -26.67
N HIS A 59 -12.53 -16.67 -26.34
CA HIS A 59 -12.86 -15.42 -27.04
C HIS A 59 -11.76 -14.37 -26.89
N PHE A 60 -11.29 -14.12 -25.67
CA PHE A 60 -10.18 -13.21 -25.41
C PHE A 60 -8.83 -13.67 -26.00
N GLN A 61 -8.60 -14.98 -26.08
CA GLN A 61 -7.41 -15.52 -26.76
C GLN A 61 -7.50 -15.39 -28.29
N LEU A 62 -8.70 -15.45 -28.86
CA LEU A 62 -8.93 -15.23 -30.29
C LEU A 62 -8.76 -13.76 -30.65
N GLU A 63 -9.30 -12.83 -29.86
CA GLU A 63 -9.06 -11.38 -30.02
C GLU A 63 -7.55 -11.07 -29.91
N ARG A 64 -6.86 -11.63 -28.92
CA ARG A 64 -5.42 -11.47 -28.74
C ARG A 64 -4.60 -12.01 -29.91
N ARG A 65 -5.01 -13.12 -30.56
CA ARG A 65 -4.35 -13.65 -31.75
C ARG A 65 -4.52 -12.76 -32.98
N GLN A 66 -5.61 -11.98 -33.05
CA GLN A 66 -5.82 -10.99 -34.10
C GLN A 66 -5.01 -9.71 -33.90
N GLU A 67 -4.65 -9.37 -32.66
CA GLU A 67 -3.82 -8.21 -32.33
C GLU A 67 -2.29 -8.47 -32.35
N ILE A 68 -1.83 -9.75 -32.44
CA ILE A 68 -0.41 -10.13 -32.51
C ILE A 68 0.18 -9.80 -33.91
N GLY A 69 0.04 -8.60 -34.31
CA GLY A 69 0.61 -7.98 -35.48
C GLY A 69 0.94 -6.51 -35.25
N SER A 70 0.81 -6.01 -34.02
CA SER A 70 1.00 -4.61 -33.74
C SER A 70 2.48 -4.24 -33.74
N ALA A 71 2.82 -3.21 -34.50
CA ALA A 71 4.10 -2.56 -34.44
C ALA A 71 4.39 -2.11 -33.01
N SER A 72 5.62 -2.35 -32.52
CA SER A 72 6.09 -1.83 -31.23
C SER A 72 5.66 -0.37 -31.05
N GLU A 73 4.91 -0.08 -30.01
CA GLU A 73 4.46 1.30 -29.76
C GLU A 73 5.67 2.20 -29.57
N ARG A 74 5.71 3.30 -30.32
CA ARG A 74 6.78 4.27 -30.22
C ARG A 74 6.27 5.55 -29.58
N ARG A 75 6.89 5.94 -28.47
CA ARG A 75 6.63 7.18 -27.75
C ARG A 75 7.89 8.05 -27.70
N ARG A 76 7.72 9.34 -27.58
CA ARG A 76 8.81 10.31 -27.41
C ARG A 76 8.43 11.27 -26.30
N ILE A 77 9.41 11.55 -25.43
CA ILE A 77 9.30 12.60 -24.45
C ILE A 77 10.40 13.64 -24.69
N ALA A 78 10.00 14.91 -24.86
CA ALA A 78 10.92 16.02 -24.95
C ALA A 78 11.12 16.67 -23.58
N ALA A 79 12.36 16.96 -23.23
CA ALA A 79 12.75 17.59 -21.97
C ALA A 79 13.80 18.67 -22.23
N SER A 80 13.51 19.90 -21.78
CA SER A 80 14.37 21.05 -21.99
C SER A 80 14.80 21.66 -20.67
N THR A 81 16.08 21.99 -20.50
CA THR A 81 16.57 22.71 -19.32
C THR A 81 15.94 24.09 -19.15
N ALA A 82 15.46 24.71 -20.27
CA ALA A 82 14.73 25.97 -20.23
C ALA A 82 13.35 25.87 -19.57
N GLN A 83 12.80 24.65 -19.42
CA GLN A 83 11.50 24.39 -18.79
C GLN A 83 11.64 23.82 -17.38
N ALA A 84 12.84 23.84 -16.82
CA ALA A 84 13.12 23.30 -15.49
C ALA A 84 12.30 24.00 -14.41
N ALA A 85 11.60 23.22 -13.61
CA ALA A 85 10.79 23.70 -12.49
C ALA A 85 11.03 22.85 -11.24
N PRO A 86 11.10 23.43 -10.04
CA PRO A 86 11.15 22.66 -8.82
C PRO A 86 9.86 21.86 -8.63
N TYR A 87 9.98 20.66 -8.08
CA TYR A 87 8.84 19.84 -7.72
C TYR A 87 9.02 19.26 -6.30
N LYS A 88 7.95 18.77 -5.70
CA LYS A 88 8.01 18.14 -4.37
C LYS A 88 7.91 16.64 -4.53
N PRO A 89 8.97 15.87 -4.26
CA PRO A 89 8.88 14.43 -4.16
C PRO A 89 8.01 14.09 -2.93
N LEU A 90 6.95 13.29 -3.12
CA LEU A 90 6.04 12.91 -2.04
C LEU A 90 6.16 11.43 -1.66
N TRP A 91 6.80 10.64 -2.51
CA TRP A 91 6.89 9.18 -2.39
C TRP A 91 7.92 8.68 -1.37
N ASN A 92 8.95 9.48 -1.06
CA ASN A 92 9.98 9.14 -0.09
C ASN A 92 9.79 9.85 1.27
N ARG A 93 8.65 10.48 1.51
CA ARG A 93 8.42 11.17 2.77
C ARG A 93 8.00 10.23 3.89
N MET A 94 7.20 9.22 3.60
CA MET A 94 6.68 8.33 4.62
C MET A 94 6.59 6.87 4.12
N MET A 95 6.87 5.94 5.03
CA MET A 95 6.69 4.51 4.81
C MET A 95 5.85 3.90 5.94
N ASN A 96 4.92 3.00 5.59
CA ASN A 96 4.22 2.18 6.56
C ASN A 96 5.09 1.01 6.99
N LEU A 97 5.31 0.88 8.29
CA LEU A 97 6.03 -0.25 8.87
C LEU A 97 5.07 -1.35 9.31
N GLY A 98 4.06 -1.00 10.07
CA GLY A 98 3.17 -1.94 10.72
C GLY A 98 2.94 -1.60 12.19
N ALA A 99 2.57 -2.62 12.97
CA ALA A 99 2.39 -2.46 14.41
C ALA A 99 3.68 -2.01 15.11
N ALA A 100 3.57 -1.11 16.08
CA ALA A 100 4.70 -0.52 16.80
C ALA A 100 5.63 -1.57 17.42
N LYS A 101 5.09 -2.71 17.89
CA LYS A 101 5.87 -3.84 18.44
C LYS A 101 6.93 -4.40 17.49
N LEU A 102 6.80 -4.19 16.18
CA LEU A 102 7.77 -4.67 15.19
C LEU A 102 9.14 -4.00 15.35
N LEU A 103 9.18 -2.79 15.89
CA LEU A 103 10.43 -2.09 16.20
C LEU A 103 11.22 -2.69 17.37
N LEU A 104 10.69 -3.71 18.02
CA LEU A 104 11.38 -4.51 19.03
C LEU A 104 12.18 -5.68 18.41
N GLN A 105 12.12 -5.85 17.09
CA GLN A 105 12.76 -6.95 16.35
C GLN A 105 13.99 -6.40 15.60
N SER A 106 15.13 -7.06 15.80
CA SER A 106 16.41 -6.61 15.20
C SER A 106 16.44 -6.65 13.67
N ASP A 107 15.80 -7.65 13.07
CA ASP A 107 15.69 -7.79 11.62
C ASP A 107 14.87 -6.65 10.97
N VAL A 108 13.84 -6.18 11.67
CA VAL A 108 13.07 -4.98 11.26
C VAL A 108 13.95 -3.72 11.31
N LEU A 109 14.76 -3.58 12.35
CA LEU A 109 15.68 -2.43 12.48
C LEU A 109 16.75 -2.44 11.38
N ASP A 110 17.29 -3.60 11.02
CA ASP A 110 18.24 -3.75 9.92
C ASP A 110 17.61 -3.35 8.57
N ILE A 111 16.37 -3.77 8.32
CA ILE A 111 15.60 -3.39 7.13
C ILE A 111 15.34 -1.88 7.11
N LEU A 112 14.99 -1.27 8.25
CA LEU A 112 14.77 0.17 8.35
C LEU A 112 16.05 0.97 8.08
N ALA A 113 17.18 0.57 8.68
CA ALA A 113 18.48 1.20 8.47
C ALA A 113 18.89 1.17 6.99
N MET A 114 18.71 0.02 6.33
CA MET A 114 18.95 -0.12 4.90
C MET A 114 18.02 0.78 4.08
N SER A 115 16.74 0.76 4.39
CA SER A 115 15.72 1.52 3.66
C SER A 115 15.90 3.03 3.82
N LYS A 116 16.26 3.51 5.00
CA LYS A 116 16.59 4.93 5.22
C LYS A 116 17.72 5.38 4.32
N ARG A 117 18.78 4.60 4.25
CA ARG A 117 19.96 4.91 3.44
C ARG A 117 19.69 4.89 1.94
N GLU A 118 18.91 3.90 1.47
CA GLU A 118 18.73 3.64 0.04
C GLU A 118 17.47 4.28 -0.54
N LEU A 119 16.39 4.40 0.25
CA LEU A 119 15.10 4.92 -0.20
C LEU A 119 14.80 6.34 0.30
N GLY A 120 15.53 6.82 1.33
CA GLY A 120 15.50 8.21 1.77
C GLY A 120 14.25 8.62 2.56
N PHE A 121 13.47 7.67 3.12
CA PHE A 121 12.29 8.00 3.91
C PHE A 121 12.61 8.90 5.10
N GLU A 122 11.69 9.86 5.36
CA GLU A 122 11.79 10.79 6.50
C GLU A 122 10.97 10.28 7.69
N TYR A 123 9.75 9.81 7.44
CA TYR A 123 8.80 9.35 8.45
C TYR A 123 8.53 7.87 8.34
N VAL A 124 8.28 7.24 9.49
CA VAL A 124 7.77 5.87 9.58
C VAL A 124 6.44 5.89 10.31
N ARG A 125 5.39 5.45 9.61
CA ARG A 125 4.06 5.32 10.20
C ARG A 125 3.95 3.98 10.90
N ILE A 126 3.58 4.04 12.18
CA ILE A 126 3.34 2.91 13.06
C ILE A 126 1.95 3.03 13.69
N TRP A 127 1.35 1.89 13.93
CA TRP A 127 0.02 1.77 14.56
C TRP A 127 0.02 0.76 15.69
N SER A 128 -1.17 0.47 16.26
CA SER A 128 -1.34 -0.42 17.42
C SER A 128 -0.46 -0.02 18.61
N LEU A 129 -0.43 1.29 18.88
CA LEU A 129 0.32 1.84 20.03
C LEU A 129 -0.24 1.36 21.37
N PHE A 130 -1.54 1.06 21.41
CA PHE A 130 -2.24 0.61 22.63
C PHE A 130 -2.28 -0.92 22.74
N SER A 131 -1.48 -1.64 21.95
CA SER A 131 -1.43 -3.10 22.04
C SER A 131 -0.83 -3.57 23.36
N PRO A 132 -1.26 -4.73 23.89
CA PRO A 132 -0.76 -5.30 25.14
C PRO A 132 0.77 -5.51 25.17
N GLU A 133 1.39 -5.71 24.01
CA GLU A 133 2.83 -5.92 23.87
C GLU A 133 3.64 -4.66 24.27
N LEU A 134 3.08 -3.47 24.13
CA LEU A 134 3.74 -2.23 24.56
C LEU A 134 3.64 -1.99 26.07
N ARG A 135 2.82 -2.78 26.78
CA ARG A 135 2.74 -2.84 28.26
C ARG A 135 2.56 -1.46 28.90
N MET A 136 1.86 -0.54 28.26
CA MET A 136 1.70 0.81 28.77
C MET A 136 0.79 0.88 30.01
N VAL A 137 -0.22 -0.02 30.12
CA VAL A 137 -1.13 -0.08 31.26
C VAL A 137 -0.60 -1.07 32.30
N ARG A 138 -0.57 -0.64 33.57
CA ARG A 138 -0.23 -1.49 34.72
C ARG A 138 -1.46 -1.67 35.59
N HIS A 139 -1.82 -2.92 35.83
CA HIS A 139 -3.00 -3.26 36.63
C HIS A 139 -2.74 -3.40 38.15
N GLU A 140 -1.46 -3.45 38.57
CA GLU A 140 -1.08 -3.89 39.92
C GLU A 140 -0.16 -2.91 40.70
N THR A 141 0.02 -1.66 40.22
CA THR A 141 0.94 -0.71 40.85
C THR A 141 0.31 0.68 41.06
N ASP A 142 0.85 1.46 42.00
CA ASP A 142 0.47 2.85 42.23
C ASP A 142 0.80 3.79 41.06
N LEU A 143 1.64 3.35 40.13
CA LEU A 143 1.94 4.06 38.88
C LEU A 143 1.09 3.44 37.76
N PRO A 144 0.09 4.18 37.22
CA PRO A 144 -0.87 3.61 36.30
C PRO A 144 -0.27 3.28 34.94
N TYR A 145 0.83 3.90 34.52
CA TYR A 145 1.40 3.78 33.19
C TYR A 145 2.89 3.44 33.18
N ASN A 146 3.33 2.78 32.10
CA ASN A 146 4.74 2.48 31.85
C ASN A 146 5.05 2.71 30.36
N PHE A 147 5.88 3.69 30.06
CA PHE A 147 6.22 4.05 28.68
C PHE A 147 7.57 3.51 28.22
N GLY A 148 8.30 2.74 29.02
CA GLY A 148 9.65 2.27 28.68
C GLY A 148 9.76 1.42 27.41
N VAL A 149 8.72 0.65 27.06
CA VAL A 149 8.70 -0.06 25.78
C VAL A 149 8.39 0.88 24.63
N LEU A 150 7.51 1.85 24.83
CA LEU A 150 7.24 2.91 23.85
C LEU A 150 8.50 3.73 23.58
N ASP A 151 9.27 4.09 24.62
CA ASP A 151 10.54 4.79 24.46
C ASP A 151 11.52 3.97 23.61
N THR A 152 11.62 2.66 23.83
CA THR A 152 12.46 1.78 23.00
C THR A 152 12.05 1.83 21.53
N VAL A 153 10.74 1.86 21.26
CA VAL A 153 10.18 1.96 19.90
C VAL A 153 10.54 3.29 19.24
N ILE A 154 10.35 4.39 19.95
CA ILE A 154 10.64 5.74 19.45
C ILE A 154 12.14 5.96 19.27
N ASP A 155 12.94 5.56 20.27
CA ASP A 155 14.41 5.66 20.21
C ASP A 155 14.98 4.93 19.00
N SER A 156 14.43 3.76 18.67
CA SER A 156 14.85 2.98 17.50
C SER A 156 14.66 3.76 16.19
N LEU A 157 13.59 4.55 16.06
CA LEU A 157 13.36 5.40 14.89
C LEU A 157 14.32 6.60 14.89
N LEU A 158 14.41 7.31 16.03
CA LEU A 158 15.22 8.53 16.14
C LEU A 158 16.72 8.25 15.93
N GLN A 159 17.23 7.12 16.44
CA GLN A 159 18.62 6.68 16.22
C GLN A 159 18.93 6.44 14.74
N LEU A 160 17.95 6.04 13.95
CA LEU A 160 18.08 5.89 12.49
C LEU A 160 17.87 7.21 11.73
N GLY A 161 17.62 8.32 12.42
CA GLY A 161 17.28 9.60 11.82
C GLY A 161 15.91 9.59 11.12
N LEU A 162 14.99 8.75 11.60
CA LEU A 162 13.62 8.65 11.15
C LEU A 162 12.70 9.33 12.16
N ARG A 163 11.64 9.97 11.68
CA ARG A 163 10.65 10.61 12.54
C ARG A 163 9.41 9.73 12.68
N PRO A 164 8.84 9.67 13.90
CA PRO A 164 7.56 8.98 14.11
C PRO A 164 6.41 9.65 13.37
N PHE A 165 5.57 8.82 12.74
CA PHE A 165 4.21 9.14 12.37
C PHE A 165 3.32 8.18 13.16
N LEU A 166 2.67 8.70 14.19
CA LEU A 166 1.94 7.91 15.18
C LEU A 166 0.45 7.86 14.84
N GLU A 167 -0.04 6.68 14.54
CA GLU A 167 -1.46 6.44 14.36
C GLU A 167 -2.07 6.09 15.72
N LEU A 168 -3.03 6.92 16.17
CA LEU A 168 -3.61 6.91 17.52
C LEU A 168 -4.87 6.05 17.62
N GLY A 169 -5.29 5.40 16.55
CA GLY A 169 -6.41 4.45 16.54
C GLY A 169 -5.92 3.01 16.51
N GLU A 170 -6.83 2.11 16.18
CA GLU A 170 -6.53 0.72 15.97
C GLU A 170 -7.02 0.26 14.60
N LEU A 171 -6.16 -0.45 13.86
CA LEU A 171 -6.50 -0.97 12.55
C LEU A 171 -7.19 -2.33 12.65
N PRO A 172 -8.22 -2.57 11.83
CA PRO A 172 -8.89 -3.86 11.78
C PRO A 172 -8.05 -4.91 11.05
N ASP A 173 -8.28 -6.17 11.41
CA ASP A 173 -7.71 -7.32 10.71
C ASP A 173 -8.33 -7.50 9.32
N ARG A 174 -7.51 -7.94 8.36
CA ARG A 174 -7.93 -8.22 6.98
C ARG A 174 -7.83 -9.72 6.70
N ILE A 175 -8.96 -10.35 6.40
CA ILE A 175 -9.06 -11.81 6.21
C ILE A 175 -9.53 -12.11 4.80
N LEU A 176 -8.83 -13.01 4.09
CA LEU A 176 -9.28 -13.51 2.80
C LEU A 176 -10.44 -14.50 2.98
N THR A 177 -11.56 -14.20 2.33
CA THR A 177 -12.74 -15.05 2.28
C THR A 177 -13.10 -15.34 0.82
N GLY A 178 -12.60 -16.45 0.31
CA GLY A 178 -12.88 -16.81 -1.08
C GLY A 178 -12.28 -15.81 -2.09
N THR A 179 -13.13 -15.15 -2.88
CA THR A 179 -12.73 -14.12 -3.86
C THR A 179 -12.68 -12.71 -3.27
N SER A 180 -13.13 -12.55 -2.03
CA SER A 180 -13.26 -11.27 -1.33
C SER A 180 -12.29 -11.17 -0.16
N THR A 181 -12.20 -9.98 0.41
CA THR A 181 -11.48 -9.71 1.65
C THR A 181 -12.47 -9.22 2.68
N ALA A 182 -12.57 -9.91 3.81
CA ALA A 182 -13.32 -9.43 4.96
C ALA A 182 -12.43 -8.59 5.86
N ILE A 183 -13.01 -7.54 6.44
CA ILE A 183 -12.35 -6.68 7.42
C ILE A 183 -13.07 -6.88 8.75
N ARG A 184 -12.32 -7.21 9.79
CA ARG A 184 -12.86 -7.53 11.12
C ARG A 184 -12.13 -6.73 12.18
N PRO A 185 -12.79 -6.47 13.35
CA PRO A 185 -12.09 -5.86 14.48
C PRO A 185 -10.84 -6.65 14.87
N SER A 186 -9.77 -5.93 15.18
CA SER A 186 -8.58 -6.57 15.75
C SER A 186 -8.92 -7.14 17.13
N GLN A 187 -8.41 -8.34 17.43
CA GLN A 187 -8.59 -8.99 18.72
C GLN A 187 -7.46 -8.67 19.70
N ASN A 188 -6.38 -8.07 19.22
CA ASN A 188 -5.17 -7.79 20.01
C ASN A 188 -5.09 -6.31 20.42
N VAL A 189 -6.14 -5.82 21.10
CA VAL A 189 -6.26 -4.44 21.54
C VAL A 189 -6.46 -4.39 23.06
N THR A 190 -5.72 -3.50 23.73
CA THR A 190 -5.96 -3.22 25.14
C THR A 190 -7.36 -2.62 25.31
N GLN A 191 -8.16 -3.25 26.16
CA GLN A 191 -9.52 -2.80 26.46
C GLN A 191 -9.51 -1.86 27.67
N PHE A 192 -10.12 -0.68 27.51
CA PHE A 192 -10.30 0.29 28.58
C PHE A 192 -11.72 0.21 29.13
N ARG A 193 -11.89 0.43 30.43
CA ARG A 193 -13.19 0.37 31.10
C ARG A 193 -14.13 1.47 30.65
N CYS A 194 -13.58 2.65 30.33
CA CYS A 194 -14.33 3.80 29.89
C CYS A 194 -13.47 4.74 29.04
N TYR A 195 -14.13 5.69 28.40
CA TYR A 195 -13.53 6.73 27.58
C TYR A 195 -12.47 7.57 28.34
N ASP A 196 -12.79 7.96 29.57
CA ASP A 196 -11.91 8.81 30.39
C ASP A 196 -10.60 8.08 30.75
N GLU A 197 -10.64 6.76 30.96
CA GLU A 197 -9.43 5.96 31.19
C GLU A 197 -8.52 5.94 29.96
N PHE A 198 -9.10 5.81 28.77
CA PHE A 198 -8.36 5.90 27.51
C PHE A 198 -7.73 7.29 27.31
N LEU A 199 -8.50 8.37 27.53
CA LEU A 199 -7.98 9.73 27.42
C LEU A 199 -6.87 10.02 28.44
N ALA A 200 -6.99 9.51 29.66
CA ALA A 200 -5.96 9.68 30.68
C ALA A 200 -4.64 9.01 30.29
N LEU A 201 -4.69 7.81 29.69
CA LEU A 201 -3.49 7.17 29.11
C LEU A 201 -2.92 8.01 27.98
N LEU A 202 -3.76 8.47 27.05
CA LEU A 202 -3.32 9.26 25.91
C LEU A 202 -2.64 10.56 26.34
N GLU A 203 -3.23 11.28 27.30
CA GLU A 203 -2.65 12.49 27.87
C GLU A 203 -1.32 12.19 28.58
N GLY A 204 -1.29 11.13 29.40
CA GLY A 204 -0.05 10.68 30.07
C GLY A 204 1.04 10.31 29.07
N MET A 205 0.68 9.65 27.96
CA MET A 205 1.61 9.31 26.88
C MET A 205 2.17 10.57 26.20
N ILE A 206 1.34 11.51 25.80
CA ILE A 206 1.79 12.74 25.13
C ILE A 206 2.66 13.59 26.07
N ALA A 207 2.24 13.74 27.34
CA ALA A 207 3.02 14.44 28.35
C ALA A 207 4.39 13.80 28.58
N HIS A 208 4.43 12.46 28.62
CA HIS A 208 5.69 11.70 28.73
C HIS A 208 6.59 11.93 27.53
N LEU A 209 6.07 11.80 26.29
CA LEU A 209 6.84 12.01 25.07
C LEU A 209 7.44 13.42 25.02
N VAL A 210 6.67 14.45 25.36
CA VAL A 210 7.15 15.82 25.40
C VAL A 210 8.19 16.01 26.50
N SER A 211 8.01 15.42 27.69
CA SER A 211 8.98 15.49 28.78
C SER A 211 10.29 14.76 28.47
N HIS A 212 10.19 13.62 27.76
CA HIS A 212 11.34 12.76 27.48
C HIS A 212 12.16 13.23 26.26
N TYR A 213 11.48 13.58 25.17
CA TYR A 213 12.14 13.96 23.90
C TYR A 213 12.25 15.48 23.70
N GLY A 214 11.51 16.25 24.46
CA GLY A 214 11.39 17.71 24.31
C GLY A 214 10.29 18.10 23.32
N MET A 215 9.62 19.22 23.63
CA MET A 215 8.50 19.74 22.84
C MET A 215 8.89 19.98 21.37
N HIS A 216 10.07 20.57 21.11
CA HIS A 216 10.53 20.87 19.76
C HIS A 216 10.71 19.61 18.88
N GLU A 217 11.15 18.48 19.47
CA GLU A 217 11.26 17.22 18.74
C GLU A 217 9.88 16.64 18.46
N VAL A 218 8.99 16.59 19.46
CA VAL A 218 7.63 16.03 19.32
C VAL A 218 6.79 16.83 18.32
N GLU A 219 6.98 18.14 18.23
CA GLU A 219 6.31 19.00 17.23
C GLU A 219 6.71 18.70 15.78
N GLN A 220 7.81 18.00 15.56
CA GLN A 220 8.20 17.53 14.22
C GLN A 220 7.54 16.21 13.84
N TRP A 221 6.90 15.52 14.77
CA TRP A 221 6.20 14.27 14.51
C TRP A 221 4.82 14.53 13.91
N ILE A 222 4.22 13.49 13.37
CA ILE A 222 2.86 13.57 12.82
C ILE A 222 1.99 12.60 13.59
N PHE A 223 0.79 13.06 13.93
CA PHE A 223 -0.21 12.27 14.63
C PHE A 223 -1.44 12.11 13.75
N GLU A 224 -1.94 10.89 13.62
CA GLU A 224 -3.15 10.59 12.89
C GLU A 224 -4.15 9.90 13.81
N LEU A 225 -5.35 10.44 13.88
CA LEU A 225 -6.44 9.74 14.55
C LEU A 225 -7.25 8.98 13.49
N TRP A 226 -7.17 7.66 13.53
CA TRP A 226 -7.89 6.78 12.61
C TRP A 226 -9.35 6.59 13.07
N ASP A 227 -10.30 6.65 12.15
CA ASP A 227 -11.71 6.38 12.41
C ASP A 227 -12.10 4.97 11.92
N ASP A 228 -12.04 4.00 12.80
CA ASP A 228 -12.62 2.68 12.50
C ASP A 228 -13.67 2.30 13.54
N HIS A 229 -14.92 2.36 13.12
CA HIS A 229 -16.08 2.05 13.97
C HIS A 229 -16.16 0.58 14.41
N ARG A 230 -15.33 -0.29 13.87
CA ARG A 230 -15.29 -1.73 14.16
C ARG A 230 -14.35 -2.08 15.29
N VAL A 231 -13.44 -1.19 15.63
CA VAL A 231 -12.50 -1.39 16.73
C VAL A 231 -13.04 -0.67 17.96
N GLU A 232 -13.38 -1.44 18.99
CA GLU A 232 -13.84 -0.91 20.28
C GLU A 232 -12.69 -0.99 21.28
N VAL A 233 -12.11 0.14 21.61
CA VAL A 233 -11.00 0.27 22.57
C VAL A 233 -11.53 0.52 23.98
N TYR A 234 -12.73 1.06 24.11
CA TYR A 234 -13.39 1.36 25.40
C TYR A 234 -14.90 1.13 25.33
N ALA A 235 -15.49 0.84 26.49
CA ALA A 235 -16.88 0.36 26.57
C ALA A 235 -17.95 1.41 26.20
N ASP A 236 -17.72 2.70 26.46
CA ASP A 236 -18.62 3.82 26.18
C ASP A 236 -18.17 4.63 24.97
N LYS A 237 -18.18 4.01 23.82
CA LYS A 237 -17.71 4.59 22.55
C LYS A 237 -18.35 5.95 22.28
N ARG A 238 -17.52 6.97 22.09
CA ARG A 238 -17.94 8.32 21.71
C ARG A 238 -17.89 8.50 20.18
N PRO A 239 -18.68 9.43 19.63
CA PRO A 239 -18.50 9.85 18.24
C PRO A 239 -17.06 10.28 17.96
N TYR A 240 -16.56 9.93 16.78
CA TYR A 240 -15.18 10.24 16.36
C TYR A 240 -14.82 11.72 16.54
N GLN A 241 -15.75 12.62 16.26
CA GLN A 241 -15.53 14.07 16.35
C GLN A 241 -15.27 14.55 17.79
N ILE A 242 -15.91 13.91 18.77
CA ILE A 242 -15.66 14.20 20.19
C ILE A 242 -14.25 13.73 20.55
N LEU A 243 -13.90 12.51 20.17
CA LEU A 243 -12.55 11.97 20.37
C LEU A 243 -11.49 12.85 19.70
N TYR A 244 -11.73 13.29 18.45
CA TYR A 244 -10.80 14.15 17.74
C TYR A 244 -10.54 15.46 18.49
N ARG A 245 -11.58 16.14 18.98
CA ARG A 245 -11.45 17.39 19.76
C ARG A 245 -10.69 17.16 21.07
N ASP A 246 -10.93 16.05 21.75
CA ASP A 246 -10.22 15.75 22.99
C ASP A 246 -8.73 15.44 22.73
N VAL A 247 -8.42 14.68 21.68
CA VAL A 247 -7.03 14.42 21.25
C VAL A 247 -6.35 15.71 20.80
N GLU A 248 -7.02 16.55 20.02
CA GLU A 248 -6.51 17.84 19.58
C GLU A 248 -6.18 18.75 20.77
N ARG A 249 -7.10 18.83 21.75
CA ARG A 249 -6.89 19.59 22.99
C ARG A 249 -5.70 19.08 23.81
N ILE A 250 -5.59 17.75 23.98
CA ILE A 250 -4.44 17.13 24.68
C ILE A 250 -3.13 17.48 23.96
N LEU A 251 -3.09 17.24 22.64
CA LEU A 251 -1.88 17.50 21.87
C LEU A 251 -1.50 18.99 21.88
N HIS A 252 -2.48 19.87 21.70
CA HIS A 252 -2.24 21.33 21.73
C HIS A 252 -1.71 21.83 23.09
N ASN A 253 -2.17 21.23 24.19
CA ASN A 253 -1.69 21.60 25.53
C ASN A 253 -0.22 21.23 25.77
N HIS A 254 0.29 20.16 25.14
CA HIS A 254 1.64 19.66 25.38
C HIS A 254 2.62 19.93 24.24
N ALA A 255 2.14 19.93 22.98
CA ALA A 255 2.95 20.14 21.77
C ALA A 255 2.12 20.91 20.71
N PRO A 256 1.90 22.22 20.89
CA PRO A 256 0.99 23.01 20.06
C PRO A 256 1.36 23.08 18.57
N GLY A 257 2.64 22.87 18.24
CA GLY A 257 3.11 22.82 16.85
C GLY A 257 2.98 21.47 16.17
N ALA A 258 2.59 20.40 16.90
CA ALA A 258 2.46 19.07 16.34
C ALA A 258 1.28 18.98 15.34
N LEU A 259 1.46 18.21 14.25
CA LEU A 259 0.43 18.04 13.25
C LEU A 259 -0.51 16.88 13.65
N LEU A 260 -1.79 17.20 13.88
CA LEU A 260 -2.85 16.20 14.03
C LEU A 260 -3.77 16.21 12.82
N GLY A 261 -4.07 15.05 12.28
CA GLY A 261 -5.03 14.87 11.20
C GLY A 261 -5.82 13.55 11.31
N GLY A 262 -6.60 13.25 10.32
CA GLY A 262 -7.47 12.06 10.23
C GLY A 262 -8.36 12.13 8.99
N ALA A 263 -9.31 11.24 8.82
CA ALA A 263 -9.67 10.10 9.68
C ALA A 263 -9.20 8.75 9.10
N GLY A 264 -8.33 8.71 8.10
CA GLY A 264 -7.96 7.47 7.43
C GLY A 264 -9.10 6.85 6.59
N ASN A 265 -9.97 7.67 6.05
CA ASN A 265 -11.14 7.21 5.29
C ASN A 265 -10.73 6.43 4.03
N ARG A 266 -11.60 5.48 3.61
CA ARG A 266 -11.33 4.62 2.44
C ARG A 266 -11.85 5.25 1.17
N MET A 267 -10.94 5.53 0.24
CA MET A 267 -11.27 5.99 -1.11
C MET A 267 -11.55 4.80 -2.04
N GLY A 268 -12.53 4.94 -2.91
CA GLY A 268 -12.85 3.95 -3.93
C GLY A 268 -13.78 2.82 -3.49
N TRP A 269 -13.81 2.46 -2.20
CA TRP A 269 -14.63 1.36 -1.67
C TRP A 269 -16.12 1.71 -1.59
N HIS A 270 -16.39 2.99 -1.29
CA HIS A 270 -17.74 3.57 -1.24
C HIS A 270 -17.65 4.99 -1.78
N ARG A 271 -17.89 5.19 -3.07
CA ARG A 271 -17.86 6.53 -3.70
C ARG A 271 -18.77 7.54 -3.00
N GLN A 272 -19.87 7.08 -2.39
CA GLN A 272 -20.82 7.92 -1.66
C GLN A 272 -20.29 8.44 -0.30
N ASN A 273 -19.23 7.85 0.24
CA ASN A 273 -18.74 8.20 1.59
C ASN A 273 -17.80 9.41 1.62
N THR A 274 -17.23 9.80 0.48
CA THR A 274 -16.30 10.93 0.42
C THR A 274 -16.99 12.23 0.82
N ASP A 275 -18.15 12.53 0.24
CA ASP A 275 -18.96 13.69 0.59
C ASP A 275 -19.39 13.68 2.06
N THR A 276 -19.80 12.53 2.55
CA THR A 276 -20.23 12.36 3.93
C THR A 276 -19.11 12.65 4.92
N SER A 277 -17.88 12.20 4.64
CA SER A 277 -16.74 12.44 5.51
C SER A 277 -16.38 13.93 5.58
N ILE A 278 -16.35 14.61 4.43
CA ILE A 278 -16.08 16.06 4.37
C ILE A 278 -17.19 16.85 5.06
N ARG A 279 -18.47 16.51 4.81
CA ARG A 279 -19.61 17.16 5.47
C ARG A 279 -19.55 17.03 7.00
N ARG A 280 -19.19 15.85 7.53
CA ARG A 280 -19.01 15.67 8.98
C ARG A 280 -18.00 16.64 9.59
N TRP A 281 -16.87 16.86 8.92
CA TRP A 281 -15.89 17.84 9.37
C TRP A 281 -16.46 19.25 9.39
N ILE A 282 -17.21 19.64 8.34
CA ILE A 282 -17.84 20.96 8.24
C ILE A 282 -18.93 21.13 9.29
N ASP A 283 -19.84 20.16 9.42
CA ASP A 283 -21.00 20.22 10.33
C ASP A 283 -20.55 20.34 11.79
N GLU A 284 -19.43 19.70 12.12
CA GLU A 284 -18.83 19.78 13.45
C GLU A 284 -17.89 20.97 13.64
N GLY A 285 -17.60 21.74 12.61
CA GLY A 285 -16.68 22.88 12.67
C GLY A 285 -15.24 22.47 13.01
N ILE A 286 -14.81 21.27 12.61
CA ILE A 286 -13.46 20.74 12.84
C ILE A 286 -12.68 20.81 11.54
N TYR A 287 -11.48 21.38 11.60
CA TYR A 287 -10.63 21.58 10.44
C TYR A 287 -9.21 21.06 10.72
N PRO A 288 -8.97 19.75 10.58
CA PRO A 288 -7.69 19.13 10.91
C PRO A 288 -6.52 19.70 10.12
N ALA A 289 -5.28 19.57 10.63
CA ALA A 289 -4.09 20.06 9.94
C ALA A 289 -3.87 19.36 8.58
N PHE A 290 -4.31 18.12 8.47
CA PHE A 290 -4.39 17.36 7.21
C PHE A 290 -5.58 16.39 7.25
N ILE A 291 -6.11 16.08 6.07
CA ILE A 291 -7.08 15.00 5.92
C ILE A 291 -6.33 13.78 5.37
N SER A 292 -6.58 12.63 5.96
CA SER A 292 -5.99 11.37 5.53
C SER A 292 -7.00 10.43 4.91
N TYR A 293 -6.54 9.72 3.89
CA TYR A 293 -7.27 8.65 3.23
C TYR A 293 -6.37 7.45 3.01
N ASN A 294 -6.97 6.28 2.82
CA ASN A 294 -6.33 5.14 2.20
C ASN A 294 -6.91 4.89 0.81
N TYR A 295 -6.10 4.34 -0.11
CA TYR A 295 -6.52 4.01 -1.45
C TYR A 295 -6.16 2.58 -1.84
N TYR A 296 -7.19 1.83 -2.23
CA TYR A 296 -7.11 0.51 -2.83
C TYR A 296 -8.21 0.38 -3.89
N PRO A 297 -7.93 -0.19 -5.09
CA PRO A 297 -8.93 -0.37 -6.15
C PRO A 297 -9.87 -1.54 -5.83
N TYR A 298 -10.73 -1.35 -4.85
CA TYR A 298 -11.70 -2.33 -4.35
C TYR A 298 -13.11 -1.78 -4.36
N ALA A 299 -14.09 -2.68 -4.50
CA ALA A 299 -15.51 -2.36 -4.37
C ALA A 299 -16.15 -3.22 -3.28
N THR A 300 -17.17 -2.67 -2.65
CA THR A 300 -18.02 -3.39 -1.70
C THR A 300 -18.90 -4.39 -2.44
N ILE A 301 -18.87 -5.66 -2.00
CA ILE A 301 -19.81 -6.70 -2.45
C ILE A 301 -21.04 -6.68 -1.55
N ASN A 302 -20.81 -6.66 -0.23
CA ASN A 302 -21.85 -6.74 0.77
C ASN A 302 -21.49 -5.84 1.96
N ILE A 303 -22.30 -4.81 2.20
CA ILE A 303 -22.09 -3.85 3.28
C ILE A 303 -22.27 -4.52 4.65
N SER A 304 -23.25 -5.43 4.77
CA SER A 304 -23.59 -6.05 6.07
C SER A 304 -22.53 -7.06 6.55
N SER A 305 -21.85 -7.75 5.60
CA SER A 305 -20.75 -8.68 5.93
C SER A 305 -19.37 -8.04 5.80
N GLU A 306 -19.31 -6.77 5.39
CA GLU A 306 -18.06 -6.04 5.12
C GLU A 306 -17.11 -6.80 4.17
N GLU A 307 -17.66 -7.36 3.12
CA GLU A 307 -16.91 -8.07 2.09
C GLU A 307 -16.61 -7.18 0.89
N TYR A 308 -15.38 -7.24 0.43
CA TYR A 308 -14.85 -6.40 -0.64
C TYR A 308 -14.16 -7.26 -1.69
N THR A 309 -14.23 -6.82 -2.95
CA THR A 309 -13.57 -7.48 -4.07
C THR A 309 -12.74 -6.51 -4.88
N LYS A 310 -11.80 -7.04 -5.66
CA LYS A 310 -11.03 -6.26 -6.63
C LYS A 310 -11.99 -5.58 -7.61
N LEU A 311 -11.80 -4.29 -7.83
CA LEU A 311 -12.54 -3.52 -8.80
C LEU A 311 -11.69 -3.34 -10.07
N LYS A 312 -12.23 -3.71 -11.23
CA LYS A 312 -11.66 -3.27 -12.52
C LYS A 312 -11.97 -1.79 -12.67
N THR A 313 -10.97 -0.98 -12.49
CA THR A 313 -11.03 0.46 -12.67
C THR A 313 -10.25 0.86 -13.92
N ASP A 314 -10.48 2.07 -14.40
CA ASP A 314 -9.58 2.72 -15.33
C ASP A 314 -8.15 2.78 -14.74
N ASP A 315 -7.13 2.72 -15.58
CA ASP A 315 -5.74 2.79 -15.13
C ASP A 315 -5.39 4.11 -14.44
N ASN A 316 -6.17 5.16 -14.66
CA ASN A 316 -6.04 6.47 -14.03
C ASN A 316 -7.03 6.69 -12.86
N ASP A 317 -7.72 5.65 -12.40
CA ASP A 317 -8.73 5.74 -11.34
C ASP A 317 -8.21 6.45 -10.07
N PHE A 318 -6.97 6.20 -9.69
CA PHE A 318 -6.39 6.86 -8.52
C PHE A 318 -6.33 8.38 -8.70
N LEU A 319 -5.81 8.86 -9.83
CA LEU A 319 -5.77 10.28 -10.16
C LEU A 319 -7.19 10.86 -10.28
N GLN A 320 -8.11 10.16 -10.94
CA GLN A 320 -9.49 10.60 -11.10
C GLN A 320 -10.18 10.74 -9.74
N THR A 321 -10.03 9.75 -8.86
CA THR A 321 -10.60 9.75 -7.52
C THR A 321 -10.07 10.91 -6.67
N LEU A 322 -8.77 11.20 -6.74
CA LEU A 322 -8.18 12.34 -6.04
C LEU A 322 -8.66 13.69 -6.59
N THR A 323 -8.78 13.80 -7.90
CA THR A 323 -9.29 15.00 -8.56
C THR A 323 -10.75 15.28 -8.16
N GLU A 324 -11.56 14.22 -8.10
CA GLU A 324 -12.95 14.31 -7.64
C GLU A 324 -13.04 14.71 -6.15
N LEU A 325 -12.20 14.12 -5.30
CA LEU A 325 -12.12 14.50 -3.88
C LEU A 325 -11.78 16.00 -3.73
N ARG A 326 -10.77 16.49 -4.42
CA ARG A 326 -10.39 17.91 -4.39
C ARG A 326 -11.52 18.82 -4.85
N ARG A 327 -12.21 18.44 -5.92
CA ARG A 327 -13.40 19.15 -6.41
C ARG A 327 -14.50 19.20 -5.36
N THR A 328 -14.84 18.05 -4.76
CA THR A 328 -15.84 17.93 -3.69
C THR A 328 -15.51 18.83 -2.49
N MET A 329 -14.25 18.86 -2.07
CA MET A 329 -13.83 19.76 -0.98
C MET A 329 -14.11 21.24 -1.32
N VAL A 330 -13.81 21.66 -2.54
CA VAL A 330 -14.08 23.03 -2.99
C VAL A 330 -15.58 23.32 -3.08
N GLU A 331 -16.37 22.42 -3.65
CA GLU A 331 -17.83 22.56 -3.82
C GLU A 331 -18.55 22.64 -2.46
N LEU A 332 -18.05 21.93 -1.45
CA LEU A 332 -18.59 21.97 -0.08
C LEU A 332 -18.05 23.14 0.75
N GLY A 333 -17.16 23.97 0.20
CA GLY A 333 -16.56 25.08 0.93
C GLY A 333 -15.58 24.65 2.03
N PHE A 334 -15.04 23.44 1.96
CA PHE A 334 -14.03 22.99 2.90
C PHE A 334 -12.72 23.77 2.68
N PRO A 335 -12.11 24.35 3.73
CA PRO A 335 -10.92 25.16 3.55
C PRO A 335 -9.75 24.30 3.04
N PRO A 336 -8.81 24.88 2.28
CA PRO A 336 -7.63 24.16 1.80
C PRO A 336 -6.87 23.50 2.96
N ARG A 337 -6.64 22.23 2.85
CA ARG A 337 -5.88 21.42 3.81
C ARG A 337 -4.90 20.52 3.08
N LYS A 338 -3.86 20.09 3.80
CA LYS A 338 -2.97 19.04 3.31
C LYS A 338 -3.77 17.77 3.11
N LEU A 339 -3.52 17.08 2.00
CA LEU A 339 -4.14 15.81 1.67
C LEU A 339 -3.09 14.71 1.69
N PHE A 340 -3.25 13.77 2.59
CA PHE A 340 -2.35 12.62 2.79
C PHE A 340 -3.04 11.33 2.35
N ILE A 341 -2.35 10.53 1.57
CA ILE A 341 -2.69 9.13 1.41
C ILE A 341 -1.74 8.35 2.31
N THR A 342 -2.23 7.99 3.48
CA THR A 342 -1.42 7.36 4.53
C THR A 342 -1.30 5.85 4.39
N ASP A 343 -2.09 5.25 3.48
CA ASP A 343 -2.02 3.82 3.18
C ASP A 343 -2.52 3.56 1.75
N TRP A 344 -1.66 3.05 0.85
CA TRP A 344 -2.08 2.70 -0.51
C TRP A 344 -1.35 1.49 -1.07
N ASN A 345 -2.05 0.73 -1.88
CA ASN A 345 -1.49 -0.37 -2.65
C ASN A 345 -2.45 -0.76 -3.81
N SER A 346 -1.99 -1.63 -4.71
CA SER A 346 -2.82 -2.23 -5.76
C SER A 346 -3.78 -3.31 -5.24
N THR A 347 -3.56 -3.80 -4.04
CA THR A 347 -4.34 -4.88 -3.41
C THR A 347 -4.20 -4.81 -1.89
N VAL A 348 -5.25 -5.21 -1.18
CA VAL A 348 -5.21 -5.46 0.26
C VAL A 348 -4.76 -6.89 0.58
N SER A 349 -4.65 -7.75 -0.43
CA SER A 349 -4.24 -9.14 -0.25
C SER A 349 -2.76 -9.27 0.01
N GLN A 350 -2.41 -10.06 1.02
CA GLN A 350 -1.05 -10.49 1.32
C GLN A 350 -0.66 -11.80 0.59
N ARG A 351 -1.49 -12.27 -0.35
CA ARG A 351 -1.27 -13.50 -1.14
C ARG A 351 -1.46 -13.28 -2.62
N ASN A 352 -0.99 -12.15 -3.13
CA ASN A 352 -1.09 -11.82 -4.55
C ASN A 352 0.30 -11.84 -5.21
N PRO A 353 0.64 -12.83 -6.05
CA PRO A 353 1.98 -12.95 -6.65
C PRO A 353 2.43 -11.73 -7.45
N LEU A 354 1.50 -10.88 -7.92
CA LEU A 354 1.86 -9.62 -8.58
C LEU A 354 2.63 -8.66 -7.65
N ASN A 355 2.50 -8.81 -6.33
CA ASN A 355 3.27 -8.00 -5.38
C ASN A 355 4.78 -8.30 -5.44
N ASP A 356 5.16 -9.52 -5.84
CA ASP A 356 6.56 -9.95 -5.95
C ASP A 356 7.14 -9.73 -7.36
N SER A 357 6.32 -9.30 -8.32
CA SER A 357 6.68 -9.19 -9.74
C SER A 357 7.16 -7.79 -10.15
N CYS A 358 7.81 -7.69 -11.31
CA CYS A 358 8.20 -6.41 -11.92
C CYS A 358 7.01 -5.48 -12.19
N TRP A 359 5.81 -6.03 -12.39
CA TRP A 359 4.59 -5.24 -12.54
C TRP A 359 4.39 -4.27 -11.37
N LYS A 360 4.66 -4.71 -10.15
CA LYS A 360 4.48 -3.87 -8.96
C LYS A 360 5.38 -2.63 -8.98
N GLY A 361 6.62 -2.77 -9.43
CA GLY A 361 7.53 -1.63 -9.60
C GLY A 361 6.98 -0.60 -10.61
N CYS A 362 6.55 -1.08 -11.78
CA CYS A 362 5.94 -0.21 -12.79
C CYS A 362 4.63 0.44 -12.31
N TYR A 363 3.80 -0.30 -11.56
CA TYR A 363 2.57 0.22 -10.95
C TYR A 363 2.85 1.39 -9.99
N ILE A 364 3.89 1.25 -9.16
CA ILE A 364 4.32 2.29 -8.22
C ILE A 364 4.76 3.54 -9.01
N LEU A 365 5.65 3.41 -9.98
CA LEU A 365 6.16 4.53 -10.78
C LEU A 365 5.03 5.27 -11.49
N LYS A 366 4.16 4.55 -12.21
CA LYS A 366 3.01 5.12 -12.91
C LYS A 366 2.15 5.98 -11.98
N ASN A 367 1.77 5.43 -10.82
CA ASN A 367 0.89 6.15 -9.92
C ASN A 367 1.59 7.31 -9.22
N CYS A 368 2.85 7.17 -8.79
CA CYS A 368 3.62 8.28 -8.23
C CYS A 368 3.71 9.46 -9.20
N PHE A 369 3.97 9.20 -10.49
CA PHE A 369 4.03 10.26 -11.50
C PHE A 369 2.68 10.92 -11.73
N ALA A 370 1.59 10.15 -11.69
CA ALA A 370 0.24 10.66 -11.96
C ALA A 370 -0.29 11.57 -10.85
N VAL A 371 -0.06 11.21 -9.56
CA VAL A 371 -0.75 11.85 -8.44
C VAL A 371 0.04 12.94 -7.72
N MET A 372 1.30 13.19 -8.13
CA MET A 372 2.21 14.07 -7.38
C MET A 372 1.70 15.49 -7.15
N ASP A 373 0.88 16.04 -8.05
CA ASP A 373 0.33 17.40 -7.91
C ASP A 373 -0.96 17.43 -7.07
N GLN A 374 -1.50 16.26 -6.71
CA GLN A 374 -2.78 16.16 -5.99
C GLN A 374 -2.59 15.97 -4.48
N LEU A 375 -1.39 15.59 -4.04
CA LEU A 375 -1.13 15.15 -2.69
C LEU A 375 0.03 15.92 -2.05
N ASP A 376 0.02 15.94 -0.73
CA ASP A 376 1.14 16.44 0.07
C ASP A 376 1.99 15.29 0.65
N LEU A 377 1.41 14.07 0.70
CA LEU A 377 2.10 12.87 1.18
C LEU A 377 1.44 11.61 0.58
N LEU A 378 2.28 10.65 0.22
CA LEU A 378 1.86 9.34 -0.30
C LEU A 378 2.68 8.23 0.38
N ALA A 379 2.03 7.37 1.17
CA ALA A 379 2.68 6.30 1.90
C ALA A 379 2.28 4.93 1.38
N TYR A 380 3.25 4.21 0.87
CA TYR A 380 3.06 2.83 0.40
C TYR A 380 2.87 1.86 1.57
N SER A 381 2.00 0.89 1.42
CA SER A 381 1.80 -0.20 2.37
C SER A 381 2.31 -1.51 1.76
N GLN A 382 3.42 -2.06 2.25
CA GLN A 382 4.18 -1.77 3.43
C GLN A 382 5.69 -1.96 3.17
N LEU A 383 6.55 -1.69 4.17
CA LEU A 383 8.00 -1.78 4.01
C LEU A 383 8.50 -3.21 3.78
N SER A 384 8.03 -4.17 4.57
CA SER A 384 8.51 -5.55 4.50
C SER A 384 7.40 -6.57 4.66
N ASP A 385 7.71 -7.83 4.34
CA ASP A 385 6.81 -8.97 4.53
C ASP A 385 6.87 -9.56 5.96
N ILE A 386 7.70 -8.99 6.86
CA ILE A 386 7.84 -9.48 8.24
C ILE A 386 6.51 -9.42 9.02
N PRO A 387 5.72 -8.35 8.95
CA PRO A 387 4.51 -8.25 9.75
C PRO A 387 3.39 -9.12 9.23
N GLY A 388 3.55 -10.40 9.20
CA GLY A 388 2.54 -11.36 8.78
C GLY A 388 1.24 -11.38 9.60
N ASP A 389 0.85 -10.24 10.17
CA ASP A 389 -0.34 -10.12 11.03
C ASP A 389 -1.64 -10.55 10.35
N TYR A 390 -1.66 -10.57 9.01
CA TYR A 390 -2.87 -10.87 8.24
C TYR A 390 -2.87 -12.24 7.56
N SER A 391 -1.71 -12.87 7.41
CA SER A 391 -1.63 -14.21 6.83
C SER A 391 -0.27 -14.83 7.11
N ASP A 392 -0.28 -16.03 7.62
CA ASP A 392 0.91 -16.86 7.64
C ASP A 392 1.17 -17.41 6.23
N VAL A 393 2.20 -16.88 5.58
CA VAL A 393 2.59 -17.29 4.23
C VAL A 393 3.87 -18.11 4.33
N PRO A 394 3.79 -19.42 4.07
CA PRO A 394 4.98 -20.26 4.03
C PRO A 394 5.83 -19.94 2.80
N GLY A 395 7.14 -19.91 2.96
CA GLY A 395 8.09 -19.74 1.86
C GLY A 395 8.65 -18.33 1.73
N ILE A 396 9.57 -18.18 0.79
CA ILE A 396 10.37 -16.97 0.57
C ILE A 396 9.54 -15.83 -0.07
N LEU A 397 8.61 -16.19 -0.97
CA LEU A 397 7.69 -15.30 -1.65
C LEU A 397 6.27 -15.86 -1.51
N GLY A 398 5.41 -15.07 -0.93
CA GLY A 398 4.01 -15.44 -0.73
C GLY A 398 3.01 -14.50 -1.36
N GLY A 399 3.48 -13.51 -2.13
CA GLY A 399 2.62 -12.48 -2.68
C GLY A 399 2.25 -11.39 -1.67
N MET A 400 3.04 -11.22 -0.60
CA MET A 400 2.86 -10.15 0.38
C MET A 400 3.24 -8.78 -0.20
N ALA A 401 2.68 -7.72 0.38
CA ALA A 401 2.77 -6.37 -0.16
C ALA A 401 4.08 -5.62 0.16
N GLY A 402 4.96 -6.20 0.96
CA GLY A 402 6.24 -5.58 1.35
C GLY A 402 7.14 -5.25 0.17
N LEU A 403 7.96 -4.23 0.32
CA LEU A 403 9.04 -3.91 -0.62
C LEU A 403 10.19 -4.93 -0.53
N ILE A 404 10.34 -5.53 0.64
CA ILE A 404 11.40 -6.46 1.00
C ILE A 404 10.75 -7.73 1.54
N SER A 405 11.22 -8.91 1.10
CA SER A 405 10.74 -10.18 1.63
C SER A 405 11.14 -10.37 3.10
N ARG A 406 10.54 -11.34 3.78
CA ARG A 406 10.90 -11.72 5.16
C ARG A 406 12.40 -12.01 5.31
N ASP A 407 13.01 -12.58 4.28
CA ASP A 407 14.42 -12.96 4.25
C ASP A 407 15.34 -11.83 3.75
N GLY A 408 14.86 -10.59 3.72
CA GLY A 408 15.66 -9.42 3.34
C GLY A 408 15.96 -9.28 1.85
N ILE A 409 15.23 -10.01 0.97
CA ILE A 409 15.41 -9.89 -0.48
C ILE A 409 14.61 -8.70 -0.98
N ARG A 410 15.27 -7.80 -1.71
CA ARG A 410 14.64 -6.63 -2.32
C ARG A 410 13.77 -7.06 -3.51
N LYS A 411 12.50 -6.68 -3.50
CA LYS A 411 11.57 -6.95 -4.59
C LYS A 411 11.64 -5.84 -5.67
N PRO A 412 11.09 -6.04 -6.88
CA PRO A 412 11.02 -4.97 -7.88
C PRO A 412 10.35 -3.68 -7.37
N ALA A 413 9.38 -3.78 -6.47
CA ALA A 413 8.76 -2.64 -5.79
C ALA A 413 9.77 -1.77 -5.00
N TYR A 414 10.76 -2.38 -4.34
CA TYR A 414 11.84 -1.68 -3.66
C TYR A 414 12.64 -0.80 -4.62
N TYR A 415 12.99 -1.35 -5.77
CA TYR A 415 13.79 -0.63 -6.77
C TYR A 415 13.02 0.51 -7.44
N ALA A 416 11.69 0.45 -7.48
CA ALA A 416 10.89 1.61 -7.90
C ALA A 416 11.15 2.81 -6.97
N PHE A 417 11.12 2.62 -5.65
CA PHE A 417 11.44 3.68 -4.69
C PHE A 417 12.91 4.08 -4.70
N ALA A 418 13.83 3.11 -4.87
CA ALA A 418 15.25 3.40 -5.00
C ALA A 418 15.55 4.28 -6.24
N PHE A 419 14.87 4.03 -7.36
CA PHE A 419 14.97 4.86 -8.56
C PHE A 419 14.38 6.26 -8.32
N LEU A 420 13.21 6.34 -7.69
CA LEU A 420 12.58 7.62 -7.34
C LEU A 420 13.49 8.48 -6.44
N ASN A 421 14.24 7.85 -5.53
CA ASN A 421 15.18 8.55 -4.64
C ASN A 421 16.44 9.08 -5.37
N LYS A 422 16.68 8.67 -6.61
CA LYS A 422 17.79 9.15 -7.45
C LYS A 422 17.42 10.33 -8.34
N LEU A 423 16.14 10.72 -8.36
CA LEU A 423 15.70 11.86 -9.13
C LEU A 423 16.28 13.18 -8.61
N GLN A 424 16.52 14.12 -9.51
CA GLN A 424 17.10 15.42 -9.23
C GLN A 424 16.01 16.44 -8.86
N PRO A 425 16.35 17.59 -8.23
CA PRO A 425 15.35 18.52 -7.67
C PRO A 425 14.54 19.30 -8.70
N LEU A 426 14.97 19.36 -9.96
CA LEU A 426 14.26 20.11 -11.01
C LEU A 426 13.63 19.13 -12.01
N LEU A 427 12.31 19.23 -12.17
CA LEU A 427 11.56 18.51 -13.19
C LEU A 427 11.73 19.22 -14.54
N LEU A 428 12.12 18.47 -15.56
CA LEU A 428 12.17 18.95 -16.95
C LEU A 428 10.94 18.52 -17.73
N SER A 429 10.50 17.27 -17.58
CA SER A 429 9.34 16.74 -18.29
C SER A 429 8.82 15.47 -17.60
N ARG A 430 7.53 15.19 -17.75
CA ARG A 430 6.92 13.93 -17.33
C ARG A 430 5.85 13.48 -18.31
N SER A 431 5.67 12.18 -18.35
CA SER A 431 4.58 11.50 -19.05
C SER A 431 4.10 10.31 -18.22
N GLU A 432 3.14 9.56 -18.73
CA GLU A 432 2.69 8.33 -18.12
C GLU A 432 3.84 7.32 -17.88
N ASN A 433 4.80 7.24 -18.81
CA ASN A 433 5.87 6.25 -18.84
C ASN A 433 7.27 6.82 -18.52
N ALA A 434 7.39 8.12 -18.30
CA ALA A 434 8.70 8.75 -18.11
C ALA A 434 8.65 9.95 -17.16
N PHE A 435 9.76 10.12 -16.43
CA PHE A 435 9.99 11.25 -15.53
C PHE A 435 11.44 11.70 -15.69
N VAL A 436 11.65 12.96 -16.09
CA VAL A 436 12.96 13.49 -16.45
C VAL A 436 13.31 14.65 -15.53
N THR A 437 14.45 14.57 -14.85
CA THR A 437 14.88 15.56 -13.85
C THR A 437 16.33 15.99 -14.06
N TRP A 438 16.69 17.14 -13.48
CA TRP A 438 17.99 17.78 -13.59
C TRP A 438 18.39 18.43 -12.25
N ASP A 439 19.70 18.48 -11.97
CA ASP A 439 20.22 19.11 -10.73
C ASP A 439 20.47 20.63 -10.86
N GLY A 440 20.28 21.21 -12.04
CA GLY A 440 20.65 22.60 -12.35
C GLY A 440 22.09 22.74 -12.87
N GLY A 441 22.85 21.66 -12.94
CA GLY A 441 24.25 21.63 -13.36
C GLY A 441 24.51 20.50 -14.39
N SER A 442 25.34 19.53 -13.99
CA SER A 442 25.87 18.50 -14.88
C SER A 442 25.14 17.16 -14.84
N ARG A 443 24.14 16.97 -13.95
CA ARG A 443 23.51 15.66 -13.73
C ARG A 443 22.04 15.66 -14.08
N TYR A 444 21.65 14.63 -14.84
CA TYR A 444 20.27 14.34 -15.23
C TYR A 444 19.90 12.95 -14.73
N SER A 445 18.74 12.81 -14.11
CA SER A 445 18.20 11.50 -13.73
C SER A 445 16.81 11.33 -14.33
N MET A 446 16.59 10.18 -14.96
CA MET A 446 15.36 9.89 -15.68
C MET A 446 14.89 8.49 -15.33
N ILE A 447 13.60 8.32 -15.14
CA ILE A 447 12.99 7.00 -15.00
C ILE A 447 12.07 6.79 -16.19
N VAL A 448 12.17 5.62 -16.81
CA VAL A 448 11.26 5.18 -17.86
C VAL A 448 10.74 3.78 -17.55
N HIS A 449 9.49 3.49 -17.89
CA HIS A 449 8.90 2.17 -17.62
C HIS A 449 7.86 1.77 -18.67
N ASN A 450 7.63 0.45 -18.79
CA ASN A 450 6.61 -0.13 -19.62
C ASN A 450 5.55 -0.85 -18.75
N TYR A 451 4.71 -0.07 -18.07
CA TYR A 451 3.57 -0.58 -17.31
C TYR A 451 2.57 -1.29 -18.23
N LYS A 452 1.94 -2.32 -17.74
CA LYS A 452 0.87 -3.06 -18.43
C LYS A 452 -0.38 -3.14 -17.56
N ALA A 453 -1.53 -2.82 -18.16
CA ALA A 453 -2.82 -2.93 -17.54
C ALA A 453 -3.20 -4.38 -17.28
N ARG A 454 -3.91 -4.62 -16.19
CA ARG A 454 -4.43 -5.95 -15.85
C ARG A 454 -5.69 -6.24 -16.65
N SER A 455 -5.74 -7.41 -17.29
CA SER A 455 -6.91 -7.87 -18.04
C SER A 455 -8.07 -8.27 -17.12
N TYR A 456 -9.27 -8.46 -17.71
CA TYR A 456 -10.44 -8.97 -16.99
C TYR A 456 -10.18 -10.32 -16.33
N LEU A 457 -9.32 -11.17 -16.90
CA LEU A 457 -8.97 -12.47 -16.32
C LEU A 457 -8.41 -12.37 -14.91
N TYR A 458 -7.59 -11.34 -14.63
CA TYR A 458 -7.09 -11.08 -13.30
C TYR A 458 -8.22 -10.84 -12.28
N TYR A 459 -9.26 -10.13 -12.66
CA TYR A 459 -10.34 -9.75 -11.75
C TYR A 459 -11.31 -10.90 -11.46
N TYR A 460 -11.41 -11.89 -12.35
CA TYR A 460 -12.23 -13.10 -12.14
C TYR A 460 -11.54 -14.19 -11.32
N LYS A 461 -10.22 -14.14 -11.16
CA LYS A 461 -9.48 -15.13 -10.36
C LYS A 461 -9.45 -14.69 -8.89
N ARG A 462 -9.42 -15.66 -7.98
CA ARG A 462 -9.09 -15.38 -6.56
C ARG A 462 -7.65 -14.90 -6.48
N GLN A 463 -7.34 -14.02 -5.52
CA GLN A 463 -6.00 -13.45 -5.38
C GLN A 463 -4.96 -14.49 -4.96
N ASP A 464 -5.37 -15.43 -4.11
CA ASP A 464 -4.58 -16.55 -3.60
C ASP A 464 -4.50 -17.75 -4.55
N SER A 465 -5.21 -17.71 -5.69
CA SER A 465 -5.24 -18.77 -6.69
C SER A 465 -4.67 -18.34 -8.05
N LEU A 466 -3.94 -17.23 -8.08
CA LEU A 466 -3.21 -16.82 -9.28
C LEU A 466 -2.02 -17.77 -9.47
N SER A 467 -2.02 -18.50 -10.58
CA SER A 467 -0.91 -19.39 -10.94
C SER A 467 0.32 -18.55 -11.32
N LEU A 468 1.48 -18.94 -10.81
CA LEU A 468 2.75 -18.32 -11.20
C LEU A 468 3.08 -18.56 -12.67
N ASP A 469 2.76 -19.75 -13.19
CA ASP A 469 3.01 -20.12 -14.59
C ASP A 469 2.14 -19.30 -15.57
N GLU A 470 0.95 -18.90 -15.12
CA GLU A 470 0.00 -18.12 -15.90
C GLU A 470 0.04 -16.61 -15.59
N LEU A 471 0.91 -16.16 -14.67
CA LEU A 471 0.87 -14.81 -14.12
C LEU A 471 0.88 -13.71 -15.19
N TYR A 472 1.67 -13.91 -16.24
CA TYR A 472 1.83 -12.94 -17.31
C TYR A 472 0.70 -12.97 -18.37
N GLN A 473 -0.23 -13.90 -18.26
CA GLN A 473 -1.46 -13.94 -19.07
C GLN A 473 -2.55 -13.00 -18.53
N TYR A 474 -2.38 -12.49 -17.31
CA TYR A 474 -3.35 -11.60 -16.67
C TYR A 474 -3.21 -10.14 -17.07
N PHE A 475 -2.42 -9.83 -18.10
CA PHE A 475 -2.26 -8.48 -18.65
C PHE A 475 -2.98 -8.32 -20.00
N GLU A 476 -3.41 -7.09 -20.31
CA GLU A 476 -4.14 -6.79 -21.55
C GLU A 476 -3.24 -6.98 -22.78
N ASN A 477 -2.00 -6.55 -22.71
CA ASN A 477 -0.98 -6.81 -23.72
C ASN A 477 0.41 -6.96 -23.08
N MET A 478 1.34 -7.56 -23.84
CA MET A 478 2.73 -7.75 -23.42
C MET A 478 3.68 -7.25 -24.52
N ASP A 479 3.33 -6.13 -25.16
CA ASP A 479 4.12 -5.53 -26.23
C ASP A 479 5.28 -4.71 -25.68
N ASN A 480 6.38 -4.67 -26.43
CA ASN A 480 7.49 -3.79 -26.16
C ASN A 480 7.09 -2.31 -26.36
N LEU A 481 7.72 -1.42 -25.62
CA LEU A 481 7.58 0.02 -25.76
C LEU A 481 8.93 0.61 -26.15
N ARG A 482 9.01 1.24 -27.33
CA ARG A 482 10.14 2.09 -27.67
C ARG A 482 9.86 3.52 -27.20
N LEU A 483 10.65 4.00 -26.23
CA LEU A 483 10.53 5.33 -25.68
C LEU A 483 11.83 6.11 -25.86
N ASP A 484 11.77 7.15 -26.72
CA ASP A 484 12.91 8.02 -26.97
C ASP A 484 12.84 9.23 -26.01
N VAL A 485 13.86 9.44 -25.17
CA VAL A 485 14.00 10.63 -24.34
C VAL A 485 14.88 11.64 -25.08
N GLU A 486 14.32 12.78 -25.45
CA GLU A 486 15.01 13.87 -26.13
C GLU A 486 15.33 14.98 -25.14
N LEU A 487 16.60 15.20 -24.87
CA LEU A 487 17.10 16.27 -24.02
C LEU A 487 17.57 17.43 -24.89
N THR A 488 17.23 18.66 -24.48
CA THR A 488 17.66 19.90 -25.13
C THR A 488 18.15 20.92 -24.11
N GLY A 489 19.07 21.79 -24.52
CA GLY A 489 19.68 22.79 -23.65
C GLY A 489 20.82 22.22 -22.79
N LEU A 490 21.39 21.09 -23.19
CA LEU A 490 22.60 20.55 -22.55
C LEU A 490 23.82 21.37 -22.94
N GLU A 491 24.80 21.44 -22.07
CA GLU A 491 26.11 21.94 -22.45
C GLU A 491 26.79 20.93 -23.40
N ASN A 492 27.57 21.44 -24.37
CA ASN A 492 28.38 20.55 -25.23
C ASN A 492 29.47 19.86 -24.41
N GLY A 493 29.77 18.63 -24.77
CA GLY A 493 30.81 17.84 -24.08
C GLY A 493 30.50 16.35 -24.07
N VAL A 494 31.32 15.63 -23.32
CA VAL A 494 31.19 14.19 -23.12
C VAL A 494 30.29 13.92 -21.91
N TYR A 495 29.38 12.98 -22.08
CA TYR A 495 28.49 12.56 -21.00
C TYR A 495 28.57 11.04 -20.80
N VAL A 496 28.59 10.62 -19.56
CA VAL A 496 28.48 9.22 -19.16
C VAL A 496 27.06 8.92 -18.76
N LEU A 497 26.44 7.95 -19.41
CA LEU A 497 25.13 7.44 -19.08
C LEU A 497 25.24 6.09 -18.37
N ARG A 498 24.78 6.02 -17.13
CA ARG A 498 24.56 4.80 -16.38
C ARG A 498 23.08 4.40 -16.50
N ARG A 499 22.81 3.18 -17.00
CA ARG A 499 21.47 2.59 -17.06
C ARG A 499 21.36 1.47 -16.07
N SER A 500 20.36 1.55 -15.17
CA SER A 500 20.01 0.50 -14.22
C SER A 500 18.65 -0.07 -14.61
N ARG A 501 18.61 -1.33 -15.04
CA ARG A 501 17.41 -2.00 -15.59
C ARG A 501 16.88 -3.04 -14.63
N MET A 502 15.58 -2.98 -14.33
CA MET A 502 14.83 -3.98 -13.59
C MET A 502 13.77 -4.56 -14.52
N SER A 503 13.83 -5.85 -14.77
CA SER A 503 12.92 -6.55 -15.67
C SER A 503 12.78 -8.01 -15.25
N ARG A 504 11.88 -8.75 -15.87
CA ARG A 504 11.76 -10.20 -15.68
C ARG A 504 13.06 -10.97 -15.89
N LYS A 505 13.92 -10.46 -16.77
CA LYS A 505 15.22 -11.05 -17.07
C LYS A 505 16.32 -10.62 -16.10
N TYR A 506 16.16 -9.47 -15.47
CA TYR A 506 17.21 -8.85 -14.67
C TYR A 506 16.65 -8.38 -13.33
N GLY A 507 17.05 -9.03 -12.25
CA GLY A 507 16.82 -8.62 -10.88
C GLY A 507 15.44 -8.92 -10.31
N SER A 508 14.54 -9.57 -11.05
CA SER A 508 13.22 -9.97 -10.57
C SER A 508 13.30 -11.20 -9.67
N VAL A 509 13.08 -11.03 -8.38
CA VAL A 509 13.12 -12.15 -7.44
C VAL A 509 12.09 -13.23 -7.76
N LEU A 510 10.92 -12.85 -8.27
CA LEU A 510 9.89 -13.81 -8.64
C LEU A 510 10.33 -14.69 -9.80
N ASP A 511 10.89 -14.07 -10.86
CA ASP A 511 11.33 -14.80 -12.06
C ASP A 511 12.58 -15.64 -11.74
N GLU A 512 13.50 -15.18 -10.90
CA GLU A 512 14.65 -15.96 -10.44
C GLU A 512 14.22 -17.15 -9.58
N TRP A 513 13.28 -16.96 -8.66
CA TRP A 513 12.74 -18.05 -7.85
C TRP A 513 11.97 -19.08 -8.68
N GLN A 514 11.29 -18.66 -9.75
CA GLN A 514 10.67 -19.58 -10.73
C GLN A 514 11.73 -20.44 -11.43
N GLN A 515 12.92 -19.90 -11.76
CA GLN A 515 14.03 -20.69 -12.30
C GLN A 515 14.57 -21.72 -11.29
N MET A 516 14.37 -21.50 -10.01
CA MET A 516 14.65 -22.44 -8.92
C MET A 516 13.46 -23.37 -8.64
N GLU A 517 12.54 -23.57 -9.61
CA GLU A 517 11.35 -24.42 -9.52
C GLU A 517 10.43 -24.06 -8.32
N CYS A 518 10.44 -22.81 -7.89
CA CYS A 518 9.69 -22.30 -6.73
C CYS A 518 9.96 -23.07 -5.43
N PHE A 519 11.19 -23.53 -5.25
CA PHE A 519 11.56 -24.32 -4.08
C PHE A 519 11.37 -23.51 -2.79
N THR A 520 10.65 -24.09 -1.83
CA THR A 520 10.23 -23.37 -0.61
C THR A 520 11.21 -23.51 0.56
N SER A 521 12.03 -24.56 0.57
CA SER A 521 12.99 -24.84 1.64
C SER A 521 14.41 -24.42 1.25
N LEU A 522 14.59 -23.11 0.98
CA LEU A 522 15.88 -22.55 0.61
C LEU A 522 16.86 -22.53 1.79
N ARG A 523 18.14 -22.76 1.50
CA ARG A 523 19.24 -22.59 2.45
C ARG A 523 19.62 -21.12 2.56
N ARG A 524 20.37 -20.77 3.60
CA ARG A 524 20.93 -19.42 3.75
C ARG A 524 21.79 -18.97 2.55
N GLU A 525 22.48 -19.91 1.92
CA GLU A 525 23.30 -19.68 0.73
C GLU A 525 22.43 -19.29 -0.47
N ASP A 526 21.31 -19.98 -0.66
CA ASP A 526 20.35 -19.70 -1.74
C ASP A 526 19.68 -18.33 -1.54
N ILE A 527 19.34 -17.99 -0.28
CA ILE A 527 18.80 -16.68 0.06
C ILE A 527 19.83 -15.57 -0.24
N ARG A 528 21.10 -15.75 0.15
CA ARG A 528 22.17 -14.80 -0.17
C ARG A 528 22.34 -14.64 -1.68
N TYR A 529 22.35 -15.75 -2.41
CA TYR A 529 22.41 -15.72 -3.85
C TYR A 529 21.29 -14.85 -4.43
N LEU A 530 20.03 -15.04 -4.00
CA LEU A 530 18.92 -14.20 -4.43
C LEU A 530 19.07 -12.73 -3.99
N GLN A 531 19.58 -12.46 -2.79
CA GLN A 531 19.88 -11.08 -2.34
C GLN A 531 20.90 -10.40 -3.26
N ASP A 532 21.90 -11.12 -3.75
CA ASP A 532 22.97 -10.60 -4.57
C ASP A 532 22.56 -10.40 -6.05
N ILE A 533 21.81 -11.35 -6.62
CA ILE A 533 21.44 -11.28 -8.04
C ILE A 533 20.14 -10.50 -8.31
N CYS A 534 19.22 -10.44 -7.33
CA CYS A 534 17.97 -9.68 -7.48
C CYS A 534 18.22 -8.18 -7.37
N THR A 535 19.10 -7.67 -8.21
CA THR A 535 19.50 -6.26 -8.32
C THR A 535 19.37 -5.78 -9.76
N PRO A 536 19.19 -4.47 -10.01
CA PRO A 536 19.11 -3.95 -11.37
C PRO A 536 20.41 -4.20 -12.16
N HIS A 537 20.24 -4.67 -13.38
CA HIS A 537 21.38 -4.82 -14.29
C HIS A 537 21.88 -3.45 -14.76
N VAL A 538 23.19 -3.22 -14.62
CA VAL A 538 23.82 -1.93 -14.91
C VAL A 538 24.61 -1.99 -16.21
N THR A 539 24.43 -0.98 -17.07
CA THR A 539 25.26 -0.72 -18.24
C THR A 539 25.74 0.73 -18.24
N ILE A 540 26.92 0.97 -18.77
CA ILE A 540 27.52 2.31 -18.89
C ILE A 540 27.85 2.57 -20.33
N ALA A 541 27.57 3.78 -20.83
CA ALA A 541 27.88 4.22 -22.18
C ALA A 541 28.26 5.71 -22.20
N THR A 542 29.12 6.12 -23.12
CA THR A 542 29.52 7.50 -23.31
C THR A 542 28.81 8.10 -24.51
N TYR A 543 28.39 9.36 -24.38
CA TYR A 543 27.73 10.11 -25.45
C TYR A 543 28.42 11.46 -25.66
N GLN A 544 28.65 11.81 -26.93
CA GLN A 544 29.12 13.14 -27.30
C GLN A 544 27.90 14.03 -27.56
N VAL A 545 27.77 15.10 -26.80
CA VAL A 545 26.72 16.14 -26.99
C VAL A 545 27.29 17.26 -27.82
N THR A 546 26.65 17.53 -28.94
CA THR A 546 26.89 18.67 -29.83
C THR A 546 25.57 19.41 -30.05
N ASP A 547 25.61 20.73 -30.22
CA ASP A 547 24.41 21.57 -30.40
C ASP A 547 23.38 21.49 -29.25
N GLY A 548 23.85 21.11 -28.05
CA GLY A 548 23.01 21.06 -26.86
C GLY A 548 21.89 20.04 -26.90
N LYS A 549 21.99 18.99 -27.73
CA LYS A 549 20.94 17.97 -27.91
C LYS A 549 21.46 16.57 -27.72
N LEU A 550 20.62 15.73 -27.11
CA LEU A 550 20.86 14.30 -26.94
C LEU A 550 19.54 13.53 -27.03
N VAL A 551 19.54 12.45 -27.81
CA VAL A 551 18.41 11.51 -27.86
C VAL A 551 18.86 10.18 -27.25
N LEU A 552 18.13 9.70 -26.25
CA LEU A 552 18.36 8.45 -25.56
C LEU A 552 17.25 7.46 -25.92
N PRO A 553 17.48 6.54 -26.85
CA PRO A 553 16.51 5.51 -27.17
C PRO A 553 16.43 4.45 -26.07
N ASN A 554 15.22 4.01 -25.74
CA ASN A 554 14.97 2.95 -24.79
C ASN A 554 13.95 1.97 -25.39
N ASP A 555 14.39 0.74 -25.60
CA ASP A 555 13.53 -0.39 -25.97
C ASP A 555 13.19 -1.16 -24.69
N LEU A 556 11.98 -0.95 -24.20
CA LEU A 556 11.52 -1.48 -22.92
C LEU A 556 10.70 -2.75 -23.14
N GLN A 557 11.13 -3.84 -22.51
CA GLN A 557 10.32 -5.03 -22.41
C GLN A 557 9.04 -4.76 -21.60
N PRO A 558 7.98 -5.56 -21.73
CA PRO A 558 6.83 -5.46 -20.85
C PRO A 558 7.24 -5.56 -19.38
N LEU A 559 6.66 -4.70 -18.53
CA LEU A 559 6.90 -4.65 -17.09
C LEU A 559 8.35 -4.26 -16.70
N GLU A 560 9.09 -3.68 -17.62
CA GLU A 560 10.43 -3.19 -17.36
C GLU A 560 10.43 -1.75 -16.85
N MET A 561 11.31 -1.46 -15.91
CA MET A 561 11.63 -0.10 -15.48
C MET A 561 13.14 0.14 -15.54
N VAL A 562 13.51 1.35 -15.93
CA VAL A 562 14.93 1.73 -16.14
C VAL A 562 15.16 3.10 -15.50
N LEU A 563 16.22 3.19 -14.69
CA LEU A 563 16.81 4.44 -14.26
C LEU A 563 17.98 4.80 -15.19
N LEU A 564 17.96 6.02 -15.68
CA LEU A 564 18.99 6.61 -16.53
C LEU A 564 19.64 7.76 -15.73
N GLU A 565 20.90 7.63 -15.40
CA GLU A 565 21.71 8.66 -14.75
C GLU A 565 22.76 9.15 -15.76
N LEU A 566 22.60 10.39 -16.21
CA LEU A 566 23.48 11.03 -17.19
C LEU A 566 24.28 12.13 -16.50
N THR A 567 25.60 12.05 -16.59
CA THR A 567 26.51 13.01 -15.94
C THR A 567 27.53 13.50 -16.97
N LYS A 568 27.74 14.82 -17.05
CA LYS A 568 28.79 15.40 -17.88
C LYS A 568 30.15 15.10 -17.25
N GLU A 569 31.11 14.63 -18.05
CA GLU A 569 32.52 14.51 -17.63
C GLU A 569 33.12 15.91 -17.52
N GLU A 570 33.95 16.11 -16.48
CA GLU A 570 34.67 17.37 -16.26
C GLU A 570 35.76 17.64 -17.29
#